data_a5c4628a47e42ddf521a2ed5fc6c8388
#
_entry.id   a5c4628a47e42ddf521a2ed5fc6c8388
#
_cell.length_a   1.000
_cell.length_b   1.000
_cell.length_c   1.000
_cell.angle_alpha   90.00
_cell.angle_beta   90.00
_cell.angle_gamma   90.00
#
_symmetry.space_group_name_H-M   'P 1'
#
loop_
_entity.id
_entity.type
_entity.pdbx_description
1 polymer ?
#
loop_
_entity_poly.entity_id
_entity_poly.type
_entity_poly.pdbx_seq_one_letter_code
_entity_poly.pdbx_strand_id
1 'polypeptide(L)'
;MKASDFDDVSKEILVTAPFPDNLAVETKLAKAAWHEACQIKGINVKLMPLVVKMFLTRTSQVHGELKTKMRSLTGSFFGFRTSNSNDVIRQNRDLAESLKDGSVFAFKDWASKKGIYKTELLQLGINVMWFANHHDEGVIYHKYFNPMPVEVIALVLTTIECCIDKWLQRLKEDIKFTLATYGTVYHDHFGSLQHFNERTAPYKLLERIRINLHDTAHFHAGVDTLPTMSSSASQISDEAFEDAIQEYRLEEQDDAEASKS
;
A
#
# COMPACT_ATOMS: atom_id res chain seq x y z
N MET A 1 5.24 15.14 29.58
CA MET A 1 5.29 14.47 28.29
C MET A 1 5.11 15.54 27.21
N LYS A 2 6.01 15.63 26.26
CA LYS A 2 5.90 16.58 25.14
C LYS A 2 4.92 16.01 24.10
N ALA A 3 4.38 16.85 23.25
CA ALA A 3 3.49 16.41 22.17
C ALA A 3 4.13 15.32 21.26
N SER A 4 5.46 15.42 21.06
CA SER A 4 6.24 14.42 20.31
C SER A 4 6.20 13.01 20.91
N ASP A 5 6.15 12.89 22.25
CA ASP A 5 6.12 11.58 22.93
C ASP A 5 4.77 10.88 22.75
N PHE A 6 3.72 11.68 22.60
CA PHE A 6 2.37 11.21 22.31
C PHE A 6 2.27 10.69 20.86
N ASP A 7 2.93 11.37 19.93
CA ASP A 7 2.98 10.98 18.53
C ASP A 7 3.65 9.61 18.34
N ASP A 8 4.74 9.31 19.05
CA ASP A 8 5.43 8.02 18.99
C ASP A 8 4.48 6.85 19.33
N VAL A 9 3.76 6.98 20.45
CA VAL A 9 2.83 5.95 20.93
C VAL A 9 1.64 5.74 19.99
N SER A 10 1.10 6.83 19.45
CA SER A 10 -0.05 6.73 18.54
C SER A 10 0.30 6.01 17.23
N LYS A 11 1.53 6.18 16.76
CA LYS A 11 2.03 5.56 15.52
C LYS A 11 2.30 4.07 15.69
N GLU A 12 2.84 3.66 16.81
CA GLU A 12 3.02 2.25 17.13
C GLU A 12 1.70 1.49 17.06
N ILE A 13 0.63 2.04 17.64
CA ILE A 13 -0.71 1.43 17.60
C ILE A 13 -1.22 1.35 16.16
N LEU A 14 -1.05 2.41 15.36
CA LEU A 14 -1.52 2.45 13.97
C LEU A 14 -0.81 1.45 13.07
N VAL A 15 0.46 1.15 13.36
CA VAL A 15 1.27 0.21 12.59
C VAL A 15 1.00 -1.23 13.02
N THR A 16 0.79 -1.48 14.32
CA THR A 16 0.64 -2.84 14.87
C THR A 16 -0.79 -3.35 14.86
N ALA A 17 -1.78 -2.46 14.94
CA ALA A 17 -3.20 -2.84 14.91
C ALA A 17 -4.07 -1.74 14.30
N PRO A 18 -3.98 -1.53 12.98
CA PRO A 18 -4.72 -0.47 12.31
C PRO A 18 -6.24 -0.69 12.27
N PHE A 19 -6.70 -1.95 12.44
CA PHE A 19 -8.11 -2.33 12.58
C PHE A 19 -8.31 -3.22 13.81
N PRO A 20 -8.32 -2.65 15.02
CA PRO A 20 -8.53 -3.43 16.24
C PRO A 20 -9.97 -3.98 16.28
N ASP A 21 -10.12 -5.25 16.74
CA ASP A 21 -11.40 -5.98 16.70
C ASP A 21 -12.56 -5.25 17.41
N ASN A 22 -12.24 -4.51 18.45
CA ASN A 22 -13.23 -3.74 19.21
C ASN A 22 -12.55 -2.67 20.07
N LEU A 23 -13.36 -1.79 20.64
CA LEU A 23 -12.92 -0.71 21.53
C LEU A 23 -12.09 -1.21 22.74
N ALA A 24 -12.39 -2.41 23.26
CA ALA A 24 -11.65 -2.97 24.38
C ALA A 24 -10.22 -3.37 23.98
N VAL A 25 -10.06 -3.98 22.80
CA VAL A 25 -8.75 -4.31 22.22
C VAL A 25 -7.97 -3.04 21.93
N GLU A 26 -8.59 -2.06 21.28
CA GLU A 26 -7.97 -0.76 20.97
C GLU A 26 -7.52 -0.02 22.25
N THR A 27 -8.35 -0.04 23.28
CA THR A 27 -8.00 0.54 24.59
C THR A 27 -6.85 -0.22 25.25
N LYS A 28 -6.79 -1.56 25.12
CA LYS A 28 -5.68 -2.37 25.63
C LYS A 28 -4.36 -2.04 24.93
N LEU A 29 -4.39 -1.91 23.62
CA LEU A 29 -3.23 -1.52 22.82
C LEU A 29 -2.75 -0.12 23.18
N ALA A 30 -3.66 0.85 23.31
CA ALA A 30 -3.33 2.20 23.76
C ALA A 30 -2.67 2.21 25.14
N LYS A 31 -3.12 1.36 26.06
CA LYS A 31 -2.49 1.21 27.39
C LYS A 31 -1.09 0.60 27.31
N ALA A 32 -0.92 -0.43 26.48
CA ALA A 32 0.37 -1.10 26.32
C ALA A 32 1.43 -0.14 25.72
N ALA A 33 1.09 0.52 24.61
CA ALA A 33 1.96 1.49 23.97
C ALA A 33 2.29 2.69 24.87
N TRP A 34 1.31 3.19 25.65
CA TRP A 34 1.55 4.22 26.65
C TRP A 34 2.54 3.78 27.73
N HIS A 35 2.39 2.54 28.23
CA HIS A 35 3.27 2.00 29.25
C HIS A 35 4.70 1.85 28.72
N GLU A 36 4.87 1.33 27.51
CA GLU A 36 6.17 1.22 26.86
C GLU A 36 6.85 2.58 26.68
N ALA A 37 6.12 3.58 26.16
CA ALA A 37 6.65 4.93 26.03
C ALA A 37 7.07 5.54 27.38
N CYS A 38 6.31 5.30 28.44
CA CYS A 38 6.68 5.72 29.79
C CYS A 38 7.96 5.04 30.27
N GLN A 39 8.12 3.74 29.99
CA GLN A 39 9.34 3.00 30.34
C GLN A 39 10.57 3.54 29.56
N ILE A 40 10.46 3.73 28.24
CA ILE A 40 11.54 4.26 27.40
C ILE A 40 11.99 5.64 27.89
N LYS A 41 11.05 6.48 28.32
CA LYS A 41 11.36 7.85 28.81
C LYS A 41 11.74 7.90 30.30
N GLY A 42 11.67 6.79 31.02
CA GLY A 42 11.94 6.76 32.46
C GLY A 42 10.94 7.59 33.29
N ILE A 43 9.70 7.72 32.83
CA ILE A 43 8.63 8.50 33.50
C ILE A 43 7.50 7.57 33.94
N ASN A 44 6.80 7.97 35.00
CA ASN A 44 5.63 7.23 35.47
C ASN A 44 4.41 8.16 35.45
N VAL A 45 3.70 8.15 34.32
CA VAL A 45 2.51 8.98 34.10
C VAL A 45 1.30 8.09 33.88
N LYS A 46 0.25 8.30 34.67
CA LYS A 46 -1.00 7.55 34.55
C LYS A 46 -1.68 7.88 33.22
N LEU A 47 -2.07 6.86 32.49
CA LEU A 47 -2.88 7.02 31.29
C LEU A 47 -4.25 7.62 31.62
N MET A 48 -4.54 8.77 31.06
CA MET A 48 -5.82 9.45 31.25
C MET A 48 -6.82 9.05 30.18
N PRO A 49 -8.14 8.99 30.49
CA PRO A 49 -9.18 8.67 29.48
C PRO A 49 -9.14 9.60 28.26
N LEU A 50 -8.75 10.86 28.43
CA LEU A 50 -8.60 11.80 27.33
C LEU A 50 -7.51 11.35 26.34
N VAL A 51 -6.41 10.80 26.83
CA VAL A 51 -5.31 10.30 25.99
C VAL A 51 -5.77 9.10 25.19
N VAL A 52 -6.50 8.16 25.80
CA VAL A 52 -7.13 7.04 25.08
C VAL A 52 -8.03 7.55 23.96
N LYS A 53 -8.90 8.53 24.25
CA LYS A 53 -9.76 9.13 23.23
C LYS A 53 -8.98 9.77 22.07
N MET A 54 -7.84 10.37 22.35
CA MET A 54 -6.97 10.95 21.30
C MET A 54 -6.41 9.86 20.38
N PHE A 55 -5.98 8.69 20.91
CA PHE A 55 -5.55 7.57 20.09
C PHE A 55 -6.66 7.06 19.17
N LEU A 56 -7.86 6.85 19.72
CA LEU A 56 -9.04 6.40 18.96
C LEU A 56 -9.39 7.38 17.84
N THR A 57 -9.29 8.68 18.11
CA THR A 57 -9.52 9.72 17.12
C THR A 57 -8.45 9.67 16.02
N ARG A 58 -7.18 9.45 16.38
CA ARG A 58 -6.08 9.37 15.41
C ARG A 58 -6.25 8.18 14.45
N THR A 59 -6.62 7.01 14.95
CA THR A 59 -6.92 5.82 14.11
C THR A 59 -7.98 6.16 13.06
N SER A 60 -9.09 6.77 13.49
CA SER A 60 -10.17 7.18 12.57
C SER A 60 -9.71 8.22 11.53
N GLN A 61 -8.83 9.16 11.92
CA GLN A 61 -8.26 10.14 11.01
C GLN A 61 -7.39 9.49 9.95
N VAL A 62 -6.52 8.55 10.33
CA VAL A 62 -5.64 7.83 9.40
C VAL A 62 -6.47 7.03 8.40
N HIS A 63 -7.53 6.35 8.83
CA HIS A 63 -8.44 5.65 7.93
C HIS A 63 -9.08 6.60 6.92
N GLY A 64 -9.57 7.75 7.37
CA GLY A 64 -10.18 8.77 6.52
C GLY A 64 -9.19 9.38 5.52
N GLU A 65 -7.98 9.66 5.97
CA GLU A 65 -6.91 10.22 5.15
C GLU A 65 -6.44 9.22 4.08
N LEU A 66 -6.13 7.98 4.49
CA LEU A 66 -5.72 6.92 3.57
C LEU A 66 -6.78 6.67 2.50
N LYS A 67 -8.05 6.53 2.89
CA LYS A 67 -9.16 6.38 1.94
C LYS A 67 -9.23 7.56 0.97
N THR A 68 -9.05 8.77 1.45
CA THR A 68 -9.12 9.98 0.62
C THR A 68 -8.00 10.00 -0.41
N LYS A 69 -6.77 9.71 0.00
CA LYS A 69 -5.59 9.62 -0.88
C LYS A 69 -5.73 8.48 -1.90
N MET A 70 -6.18 7.31 -1.45
CA MET A 70 -6.32 6.12 -2.31
C MET A 70 -7.46 6.22 -3.32
N ARG A 71 -8.49 7.03 -3.08
CA ARG A 71 -9.66 7.15 -3.97
C ARG A 71 -9.29 7.57 -5.40
N SER A 72 -8.46 8.60 -5.52
CA SER A 72 -8.01 9.09 -6.83
C SER A 72 -7.00 8.15 -7.46
N LEU A 73 -6.06 7.64 -6.67
CA LEU A 73 -5.04 6.70 -7.13
C LEU A 73 -5.67 5.42 -7.70
N THR A 74 -6.59 4.80 -6.97
CA THR A 74 -7.28 3.57 -7.40
C THR A 74 -8.08 3.82 -8.67
N GLY A 75 -8.79 4.96 -8.74
CA GLY A 75 -9.58 5.32 -9.92
C GLY A 75 -8.73 5.47 -11.18
N SER A 76 -7.63 6.18 -11.08
CA SER A 76 -6.72 6.41 -12.21
C SER A 76 -5.94 5.16 -12.59
N PHE A 77 -5.46 4.40 -11.61
CA PHE A 77 -4.63 3.20 -11.83
C PHE A 77 -5.37 2.11 -12.63
N PHE A 78 -6.62 1.83 -12.27
CA PHE A 78 -7.43 0.82 -12.97
C PHE A 78 -8.22 1.39 -14.15
N GLY A 79 -8.17 2.70 -14.41
CA GLY A 79 -8.86 3.31 -15.52
C GLY A 79 -10.37 3.44 -15.33
N PHE A 80 -10.86 3.54 -14.10
CA PHE A 80 -12.25 3.82 -13.83
C PHE A 80 -12.65 5.20 -14.36
N ARG A 81 -13.78 5.27 -15.07
CA ARG A 81 -14.23 6.48 -15.75
C ARG A 81 -15.40 7.13 -15.04
N THR A 82 -15.31 8.45 -14.80
CA THR A 82 -16.40 9.21 -14.22
C THR A 82 -17.38 9.63 -15.32
N SER A 83 -18.53 8.98 -15.40
CA SER A 83 -19.59 9.30 -16.36
C SER A 83 -20.96 8.89 -15.79
N ASN A 84 -22.00 9.54 -16.29
CA ASN A 84 -23.41 9.17 -16.01
C ASN A 84 -24.00 8.26 -17.09
N SER A 85 -23.22 7.88 -18.13
CA SER A 85 -23.64 6.93 -19.15
C SER A 85 -23.83 5.55 -18.55
N ASN A 86 -24.94 4.89 -18.82
CA ASN A 86 -25.22 3.53 -18.36
C ASN A 86 -24.15 2.53 -18.82
N ASP A 87 -23.59 2.72 -20.02
CA ASP A 87 -22.55 1.84 -20.55
C ASP A 87 -21.24 1.99 -19.77
N VAL A 88 -20.85 3.21 -19.41
CA VAL A 88 -19.66 3.44 -18.59
C VAL A 88 -19.86 2.92 -17.18
N ILE A 89 -21.05 3.09 -16.60
CA ILE A 89 -21.38 2.54 -15.28
C ILE A 89 -21.28 1.02 -15.29
N ARG A 90 -21.80 0.36 -16.32
CA ARG A 90 -21.70 -1.10 -16.48
C ARG A 90 -20.26 -1.54 -16.63
N GLN A 91 -19.47 -0.92 -17.50
CA GLN A 91 -18.06 -1.24 -17.70
C GLN A 91 -17.22 -1.06 -16.42
N ASN A 92 -17.45 0.01 -15.66
CA ASN A 92 -16.81 0.20 -14.37
C ASN A 92 -17.18 -0.90 -13.36
N ARG A 93 -18.45 -1.31 -13.34
CA ARG A 93 -18.90 -2.40 -12.48
C ARG A 93 -18.26 -3.72 -12.86
N ASP A 94 -18.28 -4.09 -14.14
CA ASP A 94 -17.67 -5.31 -14.64
C ASP A 94 -16.16 -5.36 -14.31
N LEU A 95 -15.47 -4.22 -14.47
CA LEU A 95 -14.07 -4.07 -14.07
C LEU A 95 -13.89 -4.24 -12.56
N ALA A 96 -14.72 -3.60 -11.74
CA ALA A 96 -14.63 -3.71 -10.28
C ALA A 96 -14.88 -5.15 -9.80
N GLU A 97 -15.86 -5.85 -10.37
CA GLU A 97 -16.14 -7.26 -10.10
C GLU A 97 -14.93 -8.12 -10.47
N SER A 98 -14.31 -7.92 -11.64
CA SER A 98 -13.14 -8.66 -12.09
C SER A 98 -11.90 -8.42 -11.22
N LEU A 99 -11.69 -7.20 -10.74
CA LEU A 99 -10.58 -6.86 -9.85
C LEU A 99 -10.72 -7.50 -8.47
N LYS A 100 -11.95 -7.63 -7.98
CA LYS A 100 -12.26 -8.25 -6.68
C LYS A 100 -12.21 -9.77 -6.71
N ASP A 101 -12.46 -10.38 -7.85
CA ASP A 101 -12.41 -11.84 -8.00
C ASP A 101 -11.02 -12.38 -7.67
N GLY A 102 -10.92 -13.09 -6.53
CA GLY A 102 -9.64 -13.60 -6.02
C GLY A 102 -8.62 -12.50 -5.69
N SER A 103 -9.08 -11.28 -5.37
CA SER A 103 -8.22 -10.12 -5.05
C SER A 103 -7.18 -9.82 -6.13
N VAL A 104 -7.60 -9.91 -7.38
CA VAL A 104 -6.74 -9.70 -8.57
C VAL A 104 -6.05 -8.35 -8.54
N PHE A 105 -6.66 -7.34 -7.94
CA PHE A 105 -6.07 -6.00 -7.77
C PHE A 105 -4.75 -6.00 -6.97
N ALA A 106 -4.45 -7.05 -6.19
CA ALA A 106 -3.22 -7.16 -5.41
C ALA A 106 -2.01 -7.66 -6.24
N PHE A 107 -2.22 -8.03 -7.50
CA PHE A 107 -1.14 -8.49 -8.37
C PHE A 107 -0.49 -7.34 -9.15
N LYS A 108 0.82 -7.44 -9.39
CA LYS A 108 1.55 -6.50 -10.27
C LYS A 108 0.95 -6.49 -11.67
N ASP A 109 0.81 -7.66 -12.25
CA ASP A 109 0.09 -7.89 -13.51
C ASP A 109 -1.23 -8.57 -13.17
N TRP A 110 -2.26 -7.76 -13.03
CA TRP A 110 -3.59 -8.24 -12.66
C TRP A 110 -4.27 -9.05 -13.76
N ALA A 111 -3.94 -8.80 -15.04
CA ALA A 111 -4.50 -9.54 -16.17
C ALA A 111 -3.98 -10.98 -16.22
N SER A 112 -2.69 -11.20 -15.97
CA SER A 112 -2.06 -12.53 -15.96
C SER A 112 -1.97 -13.16 -14.56
N LYS A 113 -2.44 -12.46 -13.52
CA LYS A 113 -2.36 -12.86 -12.09
C LYS A 113 -0.92 -13.19 -11.66
N LYS A 114 0.07 -12.33 -12.07
CA LYS A 114 1.48 -12.49 -11.72
C LYS A 114 1.93 -11.40 -10.74
N GLY A 115 2.86 -11.76 -9.84
CA GLY A 115 3.46 -10.80 -8.91
C GLY A 115 2.52 -10.39 -7.79
N ILE A 116 1.96 -11.36 -7.04
CA ILE A 116 1.09 -11.10 -5.87
C ILE A 116 1.78 -10.16 -4.87
N TYR A 117 1.03 -9.22 -4.31
CA TYR A 117 1.47 -8.18 -3.38
C TYR A 117 2.58 -7.25 -3.91
N LYS A 118 2.79 -7.22 -5.23
CA LYS A 118 3.76 -6.36 -5.91
C LYS A 118 3.10 -5.31 -6.81
N THR A 119 1.79 -5.08 -6.64
CA THR A 119 1.10 -4.03 -7.40
C THR A 119 1.70 -2.66 -7.07
N GLU A 120 1.90 -1.83 -8.09
CA GLU A 120 2.38 -0.47 -7.94
C GLU A 120 1.43 0.38 -7.09
N LEU A 121 0.13 0.09 -7.14
CA LEU A 121 -0.87 0.80 -6.36
C LEU A 121 -0.66 0.64 -4.84
N LEU A 122 -0.19 -0.54 -4.38
CA LEU A 122 0.19 -0.77 -2.98
C LEU A 122 1.37 0.13 -2.59
N GLN A 123 2.41 0.19 -3.42
CA GLN A 123 3.57 1.05 -3.19
C GLN A 123 3.17 2.54 -3.17
N LEU A 124 2.36 2.98 -4.14
CA LEU A 124 1.86 4.36 -4.18
C LEU A 124 1.06 4.72 -2.93
N GLY A 125 0.21 3.81 -2.45
CA GLY A 125 -0.55 4.02 -1.22
C GLY A 125 0.35 4.21 0.00
N ILE A 126 1.38 3.38 0.15
CA ILE A 126 2.38 3.50 1.21
C ILE A 126 3.13 4.83 1.09
N ASN A 127 3.59 5.18 -0.10
CA ASN A 127 4.35 6.39 -0.36
C ASN A 127 3.56 7.64 0.03
N VAL A 128 2.36 7.80 -0.50
CA VAL A 128 1.55 9.01 -0.27
C VAL A 128 1.06 9.14 1.17
N MET A 129 1.00 8.03 1.92
CA MET A 129 0.49 8.06 3.29
C MET A 129 1.57 8.33 4.33
N TRP A 130 2.72 7.66 4.22
CA TRP A 130 3.75 7.68 5.26
C TRP A 130 5.14 8.10 4.79
N PHE A 131 5.35 8.28 3.47
CA PHE A 131 6.66 8.55 2.88
C PHE A 131 6.59 9.63 1.77
N ALA A 132 5.69 10.60 1.87
CA ALA A 132 5.56 11.63 0.84
C ALA A 132 6.76 12.61 0.84
N ASN A 133 7.49 12.70 1.96
CA ASN A 133 8.71 13.49 2.09
C ASN A 133 9.57 13.01 3.28
N HIS A 134 10.80 13.53 3.39
CA HIS A 134 11.78 13.14 4.43
C HIS A 134 11.37 13.51 5.88
N HIS A 135 10.31 14.28 6.07
CA HIS A 135 9.76 14.59 7.40
C HIS A 135 8.54 13.74 7.77
N ASP A 136 8.12 12.84 6.88
CA ASP A 136 6.94 12.00 7.12
C ASP A 136 7.20 10.90 8.13
N GLU A 137 6.10 10.38 8.66
CA GLU A 137 6.07 9.40 9.76
C GLU A 137 6.88 8.14 9.46
N GLY A 138 6.82 7.62 8.23
CA GLY A 138 7.54 6.42 7.82
C GLY A 138 9.06 6.59 7.84
N VAL A 139 9.55 7.83 7.64
CA VAL A 139 10.97 8.17 7.71
C VAL A 139 11.39 8.41 9.15
N ILE A 140 10.69 9.30 9.87
CA ILE A 140 11.04 9.66 11.25
C ILE A 140 10.99 8.44 12.19
N TYR A 141 10.01 7.56 11.97
CA TYR A 141 9.78 6.37 12.80
C TYR A 141 10.12 5.07 12.05
N HIS A 142 11.15 5.10 11.21
CA HIS A 142 11.58 4.00 10.33
C HIS A 142 11.66 2.64 11.06
N LYS A 143 12.00 2.61 12.35
CA LYS A 143 12.07 1.38 13.15
C LYS A 143 10.76 0.58 13.19
N TYR A 144 9.60 1.25 13.03
CA TYR A 144 8.29 0.61 12.99
C TYR A 144 7.88 0.21 11.56
N PHE A 145 8.54 0.76 10.54
CA PHE A 145 8.23 0.52 9.14
C PHE A 145 9.25 -0.38 8.43
N ASN A 146 10.36 -0.75 9.08
CA ASN A 146 11.40 -1.58 8.48
C ASN A 146 11.56 -2.93 9.22
N PRO A 147 11.20 -4.06 8.57
CA PRO A 147 10.55 -4.18 7.25
C PRO A 147 9.08 -3.74 7.32
N MET A 148 8.50 -3.32 6.18
CA MET A 148 7.09 -2.85 6.12
C MET A 148 6.16 -3.80 6.87
N PRO A 149 5.37 -3.33 7.87
CA PRO A 149 4.47 -4.18 8.64
C PRO A 149 3.41 -4.85 7.78
N VAL A 150 3.09 -6.10 8.09
CA VAL A 150 2.03 -6.86 7.39
C VAL A 150 0.68 -6.19 7.59
N GLU A 151 0.47 -5.62 8.76
CA GLU A 151 -0.71 -4.86 9.16
C GLU A 151 -0.94 -3.63 8.28
N VAL A 152 0.13 -2.90 7.95
CA VAL A 152 0.08 -1.75 7.04
C VAL A 152 -0.26 -2.20 5.62
N ILE A 153 0.33 -3.29 5.15
CA ILE A 153 0.02 -3.86 3.83
C ILE A 153 -1.45 -4.25 3.77
N ALA A 154 -1.96 -4.97 4.77
CA ALA A 154 -3.37 -5.36 4.86
C ALA A 154 -4.30 -4.15 4.87
N LEU A 155 -3.96 -3.09 5.62
CA LEU A 155 -4.73 -1.85 5.67
C LEU A 155 -4.81 -1.16 4.30
N VAL A 156 -3.70 -1.07 3.57
CA VAL A 156 -3.68 -0.46 2.23
C VAL A 156 -4.49 -1.31 1.25
N LEU A 157 -4.35 -2.64 1.25
CA LEU A 157 -5.15 -3.54 0.42
C LEU A 157 -6.65 -3.39 0.71
N THR A 158 -7.05 -3.35 1.98
CA THR A 158 -8.44 -3.11 2.40
C THR A 158 -8.95 -1.76 1.89
N THR A 159 -8.10 -0.74 1.91
CA THR A 159 -8.48 0.59 1.43
C THR A 159 -8.63 0.61 -0.10
N ILE A 160 -7.76 -0.09 -0.83
CA ILE A 160 -7.90 -0.27 -2.28
C ILE A 160 -9.25 -0.94 -2.60
N GLU A 161 -9.57 -2.03 -1.90
CA GLU A 161 -10.83 -2.74 -2.08
C GLU A 161 -12.04 -1.85 -1.78
N CYS A 162 -12.00 -1.07 -0.70
CA CYS A 162 -13.03 -0.06 -0.40
C CYS A 162 -13.19 0.98 -1.53
N CYS A 163 -12.09 1.37 -2.16
CA CYS A 163 -12.14 2.31 -3.28
C CYS A 163 -12.70 1.66 -4.57
N ILE A 164 -12.48 0.36 -4.77
CA ILE A 164 -13.06 -0.42 -5.87
C ILE A 164 -14.56 -0.61 -5.64
N ASP A 165 -15.00 -0.91 -4.42
CA ASP A 165 -16.41 -1.14 -4.06
C ASP A 165 -17.32 0.03 -4.42
N LYS A 166 -16.79 1.25 -4.42
CA LYS A 166 -17.52 2.44 -4.89
C LYS A 166 -18.05 2.29 -6.32
N TRP A 167 -17.37 1.53 -7.17
CA TRP A 167 -17.70 1.38 -8.57
C TRP A 167 -18.69 0.21 -8.84
N LEU A 168 -18.93 -0.63 -7.84
CA LEU A 168 -19.94 -1.67 -7.87
C LEU A 168 -21.37 -1.08 -7.76
N GLN A 169 -21.49 0.07 -7.12
CA GLN A 169 -22.78 0.71 -6.87
C GLN A 169 -23.15 1.70 -7.98
N ARG A 170 -24.42 1.67 -8.40
CA ARG A 170 -24.97 2.62 -9.37
C ARG A 170 -25.00 4.05 -8.83
N LEU A 171 -25.23 4.20 -7.53
CA LEU A 171 -25.21 5.47 -6.82
C LEU A 171 -23.80 5.71 -6.27
N LYS A 172 -23.23 6.88 -6.52
CA LYS A 172 -21.92 7.30 -6.03
C LYS A 172 -21.98 7.66 -4.53
N GLU A 173 -22.56 6.79 -3.71
CA GLU A 173 -22.56 6.99 -2.26
C GLU A 173 -21.15 6.82 -1.69
N ASP A 174 -20.84 7.63 -0.69
CA ASP A 174 -19.55 7.52 -0.01
C ASP A 174 -19.59 6.34 0.96
N ILE A 175 -18.92 5.24 0.58
CA ILE A 175 -18.82 4.04 1.40
C ILE A 175 -18.03 4.38 2.67
N LYS A 176 -18.60 4.13 3.83
CA LYS A 176 -17.91 4.37 5.11
C LYS A 176 -16.78 3.35 5.29
N PHE A 177 -15.56 3.84 5.48
CA PHE A 177 -14.40 3.01 5.80
C PHE A 177 -14.23 2.93 7.31
N THR A 178 -14.92 1.97 7.92
CA THR A 178 -14.97 1.78 9.38
C THR A 178 -14.74 0.31 9.72
N LEU A 179 -14.39 0.03 10.97
CA LEU A 179 -14.28 -1.33 11.48
C LEU A 179 -15.55 -2.16 11.21
N ALA A 180 -16.73 -1.58 11.42
CA ALA A 180 -18.00 -2.28 11.20
C ALA A 180 -18.23 -2.70 9.73
N THR A 181 -17.66 -1.94 8.76
CA THR A 181 -17.87 -2.20 7.34
C THR A 181 -16.72 -2.96 6.69
N TYR A 182 -15.48 -2.74 7.13
CA TYR A 182 -14.28 -3.29 6.51
C TYR A 182 -13.39 -4.11 7.45
N GLY A 183 -13.77 -4.30 8.70
CA GLY A 183 -13.01 -5.11 9.64
C GLY A 183 -12.79 -6.55 9.15
N THR A 184 -13.85 -7.22 8.65
CA THR A 184 -13.73 -8.57 8.09
C THR A 184 -12.81 -8.59 6.87
N VAL A 185 -12.95 -7.64 5.95
CA VAL A 185 -12.10 -7.53 4.75
C VAL A 185 -10.62 -7.35 5.13
N TYR A 186 -10.36 -6.53 6.17
CA TYR A 186 -9.01 -6.37 6.69
C TYR A 186 -8.44 -7.69 7.23
N HIS A 187 -9.21 -8.42 8.03
CA HIS A 187 -8.79 -9.71 8.57
C HIS A 187 -8.57 -10.76 7.48
N ASP A 188 -9.36 -10.73 6.41
CA ASP A 188 -9.19 -11.62 5.26
C ASP A 188 -7.88 -11.32 4.53
N HIS A 189 -7.55 -10.05 4.28
CA HIS A 189 -6.26 -9.65 3.69
C HIS A 189 -5.09 -9.98 4.61
N PHE A 190 -5.22 -9.71 5.91
CA PHE A 190 -4.19 -10.03 6.89
C PHE A 190 -3.94 -11.54 6.97
N GLY A 191 -4.99 -12.34 7.08
CA GLY A 191 -4.91 -13.80 7.07
C GLY A 191 -4.31 -14.36 5.78
N SER A 192 -4.65 -13.77 4.64
CA SER A 192 -4.08 -14.14 3.33
C SER A 192 -2.58 -13.85 3.27
N LEU A 193 -2.11 -12.73 3.82
CA LEU A 193 -0.68 -12.39 3.92
C LEU A 193 0.05 -13.35 4.86
N GLN A 194 -0.55 -13.72 6.00
CA GLN A 194 0.03 -14.72 6.90
C GLN A 194 0.15 -16.09 6.23
N HIS A 195 -0.92 -16.54 5.57
CA HIS A 195 -0.90 -17.79 4.82
C HIS A 195 0.12 -17.79 3.69
N PHE A 196 0.24 -16.68 2.95
CA PHE A 196 1.29 -16.51 1.93
C PHE A 196 2.69 -16.62 2.55
N ASN A 197 2.91 -15.99 3.71
CA ASN A 197 4.19 -16.09 4.41
C ASN A 197 4.52 -17.54 4.79
N GLU A 198 3.56 -18.27 5.35
CA GLU A 198 3.73 -19.67 5.73
C GLU A 198 4.07 -20.55 4.52
N ARG A 199 3.31 -20.40 3.42
CA ARG A 199 3.50 -21.18 2.20
C ARG A 199 4.81 -20.88 1.47
N THR A 200 5.34 -19.68 1.63
CA THR A 200 6.56 -19.21 0.95
C THR A 200 7.74 -19.04 1.90
N ALA A 201 7.63 -19.51 3.14
CA ALA A 201 8.65 -19.38 4.18
C ALA A 201 10.07 -19.83 3.75
N PRO A 202 10.25 -20.97 3.03
CA PRO A 202 11.57 -21.40 2.58
C PRO A 202 12.27 -20.39 1.66
N TYR A 203 11.47 -19.57 0.94
CA TYR A 203 11.97 -18.57 -0.03
C TYR A 203 11.98 -17.17 0.53
N LYS A 204 11.44 -16.96 1.74
CA LYS A 204 11.29 -15.64 2.40
C LYS A 204 10.64 -14.59 1.50
N LEU A 205 9.63 -14.98 0.70
CA LEU A 205 9.07 -14.08 -0.31
C LEU A 205 8.37 -12.87 0.30
N LEU A 206 7.57 -13.05 1.35
CA LEU A 206 6.90 -11.93 2.01
C LEU A 206 7.91 -10.97 2.66
N GLU A 207 8.94 -11.51 3.31
CA GLU A 207 10.01 -10.69 3.91
C GLU A 207 10.69 -9.80 2.86
N ARG A 208 11.04 -10.38 1.70
CA ARG A 208 11.62 -9.62 0.58
C ARG A 208 10.68 -8.55 0.03
N ILE A 209 9.39 -8.84 -0.07
CA ILE A 209 8.39 -7.86 -0.50
C ILE A 209 8.32 -6.70 0.49
N ARG A 210 8.27 -6.99 1.79
CA ARG A 210 8.21 -6.01 2.87
C ARG A 210 9.43 -5.09 2.90
N ILE A 211 10.63 -5.66 2.75
CA ILE A 211 11.88 -4.88 2.65
C ILE A 211 11.85 -3.99 1.42
N ASN A 212 11.48 -4.53 0.27
CA ASN A 212 11.41 -3.77 -0.98
C ASN A 212 10.40 -2.62 -0.92
N LEU A 213 9.23 -2.84 -0.32
CA LEU A 213 8.23 -1.79 -0.12
C LEU A 213 8.77 -0.65 0.75
N HIS A 214 9.49 -0.97 1.84
CA HIS A 214 10.12 0.01 2.70
C HIS A 214 11.22 0.80 1.98
N ASP A 215 12.17 0.11 1.33
CA ASP A 215 13.31 0.75 0.67
C ASP A 215 12.86 1.65 -0.49
N THR A 216 11.88 1.19 -1.27
CA THR A 216 11.26 1.99 -2.33
C THR A 216 10.57 3.23 -1.76
N ALA A 217 9.90 3.11 -0.62
CA ALA A 217 9.24 4.23 0.04
C ALA A 217 10.25 5.23 0.62
N HIS A 218 11.33 4.77 1.22
CA HIS A 218 12.44 5.61 1.71
C HIS A 218 13.10 6.40 0.58
N PHE A 219 13.37 5.73 -0.54
CA PHE A 219 13.86 6.38 -1.75
C PHE A 219 12.88 7.45 -2.27
N HIS A 220 11.59 7.13 -2.32
CA HIS A 220 10.54 8.07 -2.73
C HIS A 220 10.51 9.32 -1.83
N ALA A 221 10.73 9.16 -0.53
CA ALA A 221 10.79 10.26 0.42
C ALA A 221 12.05 11.14 0.30
N GLY A 222 13.03 10.75 -0.54
CA GLY A 222 14.27 11.47 -0.75
C GLY A 222 15.28 11.33 0.40
N VAL A 223 15.18 10.26 1.21
CA VAL A 223 16.07 10.02 2.36
C VAL A 223 17.32 9.26 1.95
N ASP A 224 17.15 8.21 1.14
CA ASP A 224 18.25 7.43 0.62
C ASP A 224 18.62 7.96 -0.77
N THR A 225 19.78 8.57 -0.87
CA THR A 225 20.44 8.64 -2.17
C THR A 225 20.79 7.19 -2.51
N LEU A 226 20.22 6.64 -3.56
CA LEU A 226 20.75 5.41 -4.16
C LEU A 226 22.28 5.56 -4.18
N PRO A 227 23.05 4.55 -3.77
CA PRO A 227 24.51 4.57 -3.97
C PRO A 227 24.69 4.98 -5.43
N THR A 228 25.47 6.03 -5.65
CA THR A 228 25.68 6.62 -6.97
C THR A 228 25.98 5.45 -7.91
N MET A 229 24.99 5.05 -8.71
CA MET A 229 25.18 3.99 -9.66
C MET A 229 26.36 4.46 -10.51
N SER A 230 27.40 3.65 -10.57
CA SER A 230 28.60 3.97 -11.33
C SER A 230 28.15 4.50 -12.69
N SER A 231 28.86 5.46 -13.24
CA SER A 231 28.55 6.11 -14.53
C SER A 231 28.30 5.14 -15.70
N SER A 232 28.65 3.86 -15.52
CA SER A 232 28.34 2.75 -16.43
C SER A 232 26.85 2.38 -16.48
N ALA A 233 26.03 2.73 -15.48
CA ALA A 233 24.60 2.39 -15.46
C ALA A 233 23.75 3.28 -16.37
N SER A 234 24.28 4.38 -16.90
CA SER A 234 23.62 5.25 -17.87
C SER A 234 24.00 4.93 -19.33
N GLN A 235 24.88 3.98 -19.55
CA GLN A 235 25.24 3.53 -20.91
C GLN A 235 24.34 2.35 -21.30
N ILE A 236 23.69 2.50 -22.44
CA ILE A 236 22.97 1.39 -23.08
C ILE A 236 24.04 0.34 -23.44
N SER A 237 23.75 -0.93 -23.13
CA SER A 237 24.71 -2.00 -23.41
C SER A 237 24.89 -2.18 -24.92
N ASP A 238 26.09 -2.58 -25.33
CA ASP A 238 26.38 -2.90 -26.75
C ASP A 238 25.43 -4.01 -27.27
N GLU A 239 25.01 -4.93 -26.39
CA GLU A 239 24.03 -5.98 -26.66
C GLU A 239 22.66 -5.40 -27.09
N ALA A 240 22.20 -4.33 -26.43
CA ALA A 240 20.97 -3.64 -26.81
C ALA A 240 21.08 -2.92 -28.17
N PHE A 241 22.28 -2.48 -28.55
CA PHE A 241 22.52 -1.93 -29.89
C PHE A 241 22.50 -3.03 -30.96
N GLU A 242 23.08 -4.19 -30.68
CA GLU A 242 23.04 -5.34 -31.58
C GLU A 242 21.60 -5.86 -31.78
N ASP A 243 20.82 -5.93 -30.71
CA ASP A 243 19.40 -6.30 -30.77
C ASP A 243 18.60 -5.33 -31.65
N ALA A 244 18.79 -4.02 -31.46
CA ALA A 244 18.13 -3.00 -32.30
C ALA A 244 18.53 -3.09 -33.76
N ILE A 245 19.81 -3.38 -34.08
CA ILE A 245 20.30 -3.58 -35.46
C ILE A 245 19.65 -4.85 -36.05
N GLN A 246 19.45 -5.87 -35.27
CA GLN A 246 18.83 -7.14 -35.68
C GLN A 246 17.34 -6.98 -35.96
N GLU A 247 16.61 -6.25 -35.11
CA GLU A 247 15.22 -5.85 -35.35
C GLU A 247 15.07 -5.10 -36.67
N TYR A 248 15.89 -4.08 -36.92
CA TYR A 248 15.83 -3.30 -38.14
C TYR A 248 16.09 -4.14 -39.41
N ARG A 249 17.04 -5.09 -39.35
CA ARG A 249 17.32 -6.00 -40.48
C ARG A 249 16.16 -6.93 -40.80
N LEU A 250 15.41 -7.37 -39.77
CA LEU A 250 14.22 -8.19 -39.97
C LEU A 250 13.08 -7.38 -40.60
N GLU A 251 12.89 -6.14 -40.18
CA GLU A 251 11.90 -5.24 -40.76
C GLU A 251 12.22 -4.93 -42.25
N GLU A 252 13.50 -4.69 -42.62
CA GLU A 252 13.90 -4.49 -44.01
C GLU A 252 13.68 -5.75 -44.87
N GLN A 253 13.80 -6.97 -44.30
CA GLN A 253 13.56 -8.19 -45.03
C GLN A 253 12.07 -8.40 -45.31
N ASP A 254 11.21 -8.12 -44.32
CA ASP A 254 9.77 -8.22 -44.44
C ASP A 254 9.23 -7.21 -45.48
N ASP A 255 9.74 -5.98 -45.48
CA ASP A 255 9.39 -4.96 -46.48
C ASP A 255 9.86 -5.31 -47.91
N ALA A 256 11.00 -5.97 -48.02
CA ALA A 256 11.53 -6.42 -49.31
C ALA A 256 10.75 -7.62 -49.88
N GLU A 257 10.18 -8.49 -49.03
CA GLU A 257 9.32 -9.59 -49.46
C GLU A 257 7.90 -9.08 -49.79
N ALA A 258 7.37 -8.13 -49.03
CA ALA A 258 6.09 -7.49 -49.34
C ALA A 258 6.08 -6.72 -50.65
N SER A 259 7.23 -6.20 -51.08
CA SER A 259 7.39 -5.45 -52.35
C SER A 259 7.50 -6.36 -53.58
N LYS A 260 7.63 -7.67 -53.42
CA LYS A 260 7.75 -8.67 -54.48
C LYS A 260 6.49 -9.48 -54.75
N SER A 261 5.43 -9.27 -53.95
CA SER A 261 4.10 -9.85 -54.10
C SER A 261 3.18 -8.90 -54.86
#